data_e8d075ad673888f5fea9397f2132dc47
#
_entry.id   e8d075ad673888f5fea9397f2132dc47
#
_cell.length_a   1.000
_cell.length_b   1.000
_cell.length_c   1.000
_cell.angle_alpha   90.00
_cell.angle_beta   90.00
_cell.angle_gamma   90.00
#
_symmetry.space_group_name_H-M   'P 1'
#
loop_
_entity.id
_entity.type
_entity.pdbx_description
1 polymer ?
#
loop_
_entity_poly.entity_id
_entity_poly.type
_entity_poly.pdbx_seq_one_letter_code
_entity_poly.pdbx_strand_id
1 'polypeptide(L)'
;MKQILKRIIADFHRSHLPDFRKRDLEVPLAMDRIVTIIGPRRAGKTYYLYQLISNLEEQGVARNRVLYLNFEDERLDLERDYDQIFDAYRELYPDQELADVYLFFDEIQELANWEKFIRRVSDTISKHIFLTGSNARLLSREISTSLRGRSLAFEILPLSFSEYLEFKDIDADDRSSS
;
A
#
# COMPACT_ATOMS: atom_id res chain seq x y z
N MET A 1 12.36 -18.39 -4.89
CA MET A 1 11.55 -17.18 -4.59
C MET A 1 10.56 -17.41 -3.44
N LYS A 2 9.71 -18.44 -3.44
CA LYS A 2 8.66 -18.65 -2.43
C LYS A 2 9.13 -18.56 -0.96
N GLN A 3 10.29 -19.12 -0.61
CA GLN A 3 10.82 -19.03 0.77
C GLN A 3 11.21 -17.60 1.17
N ILE A 4 11.69 -16.79 0.22
CA ILE A 4 11.99 -15.37 0.47
C ILE A 4 10.69 -14.62 0.71
N LEU A 5 9.66 -14.85 -0.11
CA LEU A 5 8.34 -14.26 0.09
C LEU A 5 7.76 -14.60 1.47
N LYS A 6 7.80 -15.88 1.85
CA LYS A 6 7.33 -16.32 3.19
C LYS A 6 8.07 -15.59 4.31
N ARG A 7 9.38 -15.40 4.16
CA ARG A 7 10.18 -14.67 5.14
C ARG A 7 9.79 -13.20 5.22
N ILE A 8 9.66 -12.53 4.06
CA ILE A 8 9.26 -11.11 4.02
C ILE A 8 7.89 -10.92 4.67
N ILE A 9 6.91 -11.77 4.32
CA ILE A 9 5.55 -11.71 4.87
C ILE A 9 5.58 -11.96 6.38
N ALA A 10 6.28 -13.00 6.83
CA ALA A 10 6.36 -13.34 8.25
C ALA A 10 7.09 -12.26 9.07
N ASP A 11 8.14 -11.66 8.53
CA ASP A 11 8.89 -10.60 9.18
C ASP A 11 8.02 -9.34 9.32
N PHE A 12 7.26 -8.99 8.28
CA PHE A 12 6.29 -7.89 8.35
C PHE A 12 5.22 -8.12 9.43
N HIS A 13 4.71 -9.35 9.56
CA HIS A 13 3.69 -9.67 10.57
C HIS A 13 4.21 -9.64 12.01
N ARG A 14 5.51 -9.89 12.22
CA ARG A 14 6.15 -9.89 13.56
C ARG A 14 6.66 -8.51 13.96
N SER A 15 6.96 -7.64 12.99
CA SER A 15 7.53 -6.32 13.26
C SER A 15 6.44 -5.32 13.65
N HIS A 16 6.82 -4.33 14.45
CA HIS A 16 6.01 -3.14 14.62
C HIS A 16 6.06 -2.30 13.36
N LEU A 17 4.97 -1.60 13.05
CA LEU A 17 5.00 -0.57 12.01
C LEU A 17 6.00 0.52 12.41
N PRO A 18 6.76 1.06 11.46
CA PRO A 18 7.59 2.23 11.74
C PRO A 18 6.75 3.39 12.30
N ASP A 19 7.36 4.20 13.15
CA ASP A 19 6.72 5.42 13.62
C ASP A 19 6.40 6.33 12.43
N PHE A 20 5.19 6.80 12.37
CA PHE A 20 4.73 7.75 11.34
C PHE A 20 3.84 8.81 11.96
N ARG A 21 3.82 9.97 11.33
CA ARG A 21 2.82 10.99 11.65
C ARG A 21 1.64 10.88 10.71
N LYS A 22 0.43 10.99 11.25
CA LYS A 22 -0.81 10.88 10.47
C LYS A 22 -0.86 12.00 9.44
N ARG A 23 -1.31 11.64 8.23
CA ARG A 23 -1.63 12.57 7.14
C ARG A 23 -3.13 12.80 7.16
N ASP A 24 -3.55 14.00 6.75
CA ASP A 24 -4.97 14.40 6.73
C ASP A 24 -5.78 13.77 5.59
N LEU A 25 -5.10 13.11 4.64
CA LEU A 25 -5.76 12.41 3.54
C LEU A 25 -6.63 11.27 4.07
N GLU A 26 -7.91 11.28 3.75
CA GLU A 26 -8.85 10.22 4.11
C GLU A 26 -9.11 9.30 2.92
N VAL A 27 -8.80 8.01 3.11
CA VAL A 27 -9.02 6.97 2.13
C VAL A 27 -9.94 5.91 2.73
N PRO A 28 -11.10 5.62 2.10
CA PRO A 28 -11.99 4.56 2.58
C PRO A 28 -11.31 3.20 2.54
N LEU A 29 -11.35 2.45 3.66
CA LEU A 29 -10.76 1.11 3.78
C LEU A 29 -11.69 0.00 3.28
N ALA A 30 -13.00 0.22 3.31
CA ALA A 30 -14.03 -0.71 2.86
C ALA A 30 -14.58 -0.27 1.50
N MET A 31 -13.91 -0.67 0.42
CA MET A 31 -14.34 -0.36 -0.95
C MET A 31 -14.17 -1.59 -1.86
N ASP A 32 -15.13 -1.78 -2.77
CA ASP A 32 -15.04 -2.76 -3.87
C ASP A 32 -14.20 -2.23 -5.05
N ARG A 33 -13.24 -1.36 -4.78
CA ARG A 33 -12.39 -0.74 -5.80
C ARG A 33 -10.94 -0.76 -5.36
N ILE A 34 -10.06 -0.88 -6.34
CA ILE A 34 -8.63 -0.75 -6.13
C ILE A 34 -8.34 0.69 -5.71
N VAL A 35 -7.70 0.86 -4.56
CA VAL A 35 -7.23 2.15 -4.08
C VAL A 35 -5.80 2.35 -4.56
N THR A 36 -5.53 3.46 -5.21
CA THR A 36 -4.17 3.80 -5.65
C THR A 36 -3.73 5.11 -5.04
N ILE A 37 -2.63 5.07 -4.31
CA ILE A 37 -1.99 6.24 -3.73
C ILE A 37 -0.88 6.68 -4.67
N ILE A 38 -1.06 7.83 -5.29
CA ILE A 38 -0.10 8.43 -6.22
C ILE A 38 0.58 9.64 -5.60
N GLY A 39 1.74 9.97 -6.09
CA GLY A 39 2.46 11.17 -5.64
C GLY A 39 3.95 11.09 -5.99
N PRO A 40 4.69 12.21 -5.87
CA PRO A 40 6.10 12.24 -6.20
C PRO A 40 6.92 11.32 -5.28
N ARG A 41 8.14 11.02 -5.71
CA ARG A 41 9.09 10.34 -4.83
C ARG A 41 9.26 11.12 -3.52
N ARG A 42 9.38 10.39 -2.41
CA ARG A 42 9.54 10.95 -1.05
C ARG A 42 8.33 11.75 -0.53
N ALA A 43 7.16 11.68 -1.17
CA ALA A 43 5.93 12.27 -0.64
C ALA A 43 5.36 11.54 0.59
N GLY A 44 5.93 10.39 0.97
CA GLY A 44 5.48 9.62 2.14
C GLY A 44 4.43 8.55 1.82
N LYS A 45 4.31 8.09 0.57
CA LYS A 45 3.34 7.06 0.14
C LYS A 45 3.43 5.77 0.96
N THR A 46 4.63 5.24 1.17
CA THR A 46 4.89 4.05 1.98
C THR A 46 4.40 4.23 3.42
N TYR A 47 4.73 5.37 4.05
CA TYR A 47 4.27 5.67 5.41
C TYR A 47 2.76 5.84 5.49
N TYR A 48 2.15 6.35 4.41
CA TYR A 48 0.71 6.43 4.32
C TYR A 48 0.05 5.04 4.22
N LEU A 49 0.66 4.07 3.52
CA LEU A 49 0.20 2.68 3.58
C LEU A 49 0.27 2.13 5.01
N TYR A 50 1.32 2.43 5.78
CA TYR A 50 1.40 2.03 7.19
C TYR A 50 0.30 2.67 8.03
N GLN A 51 -0.06 3.93 7.76
CA GLN A 51 -1.21 4.59 8.39
C GLN A 51 -2.52 3.84 8.08
N LEU A 52 -2.76 3.45 6.82
CA LEU A 52 -3.95 2.69 6.44
C LEU A 52 -3.98 1.30 7.12
N ILE A 53 -2.83 0.62 7.21
CA ILE A 53 -2.69 -0.66 7.91
C ILE A 53 -2.97 -0.48 9.42
N SER A 54 -2.43 0.57 10.04
CA SER A 54 -2.72 0.89 11.44
C SER A 54 -4.22 1.13 11.68
N ASN A 55 -4.86 1.87 10.76
CA ASN A 55 -6.30 2.12 10.85
C ASN A 55 -7.13 0.82 10.72
N LEU A 56 -6.69 -0.14 9.90
CA LEU A 56 -7.32 -1.46 9.81
C LEU A 56 -7.17 -2.23 11.13
N GLU A 57 -6.01 -2.19 11.75
CA GLU A 57 -5.79 -2.82 13.05
C GLU A 57 -6.63 -2.19 14.16
N GLU A 58 -6.76 -0.87 14.17
CA GLU A 58 -7.67 -0.14 15.08
C GLU A 58 -9.14 -0.57 14.88
N GLN A 59 -9.53 -0.99 13.67
CA GLN A 59 -10.84 -1.56 13.36
C GLN A 59 -10.96 -3.07 13.67
N GLY A 60 -9.93 -3.69 14.24
CA GLY A 60 -9.93 -5.10 14.63
C GLY A 60 -9.46 -6.07 13.53
N VAL A 61 -8.92 -5.60 12.43
CA VAL A 61 -8.31 -6.48 11.42
C VAL A 61 -6.97 -6.99 11.92
N ALA A 62 -6.84 -8.32 12.01
CA ALA A 62 -5.59 -8.92 12.45
C ALA A 62 -4.46 -8.71 11.42
N ARG A 63 -3.23 -8.48 11.89
CA ARG A 63 -2.05 -8.21 11.06
C ARG A 63 -1.81 -9.31 10.00
N ASN A 64 -2.08 -10.57 10.32
CA ASN A 64 -1.93 -11.67 9.40
C ASN A 64 -2.96 -11.67 8.24
N ARG A 65 -3.99 -10.82 8.30
CA ARG A 65 -4.92 -10.54 7.19
C ARG A 65 -4.47 -9.39 6.29
N VAL A 66 -3.27 -8.88 6.50
CA VAL A 66 -2.64 -7.84 5.68
C VAL A 66 -1.45 -8.46 4.96
N LEU A 67 -1.47 -8.47 3.65
CA LEU A 67 -0.33 -8.85 2.81
C LEU A 67 0.32 -7.57 2.27
N TYR A 68 1.45 -7.18 2.85
CA TYR A 68 2.25 -6.03 2.42
C TYR A 68 3.52 -6.48 1.70
N LEU A 69 3.75 -5.95 0.51
CA LEU A 69 4.99 -6.12 -0.25
C LEU A 69 5.43 -4.78 -0.86
N ASN A 70 6.70 -4.46 -0.70
CA ASN A 70 7.36 -3.37 -1.43
C ASN A 70 8.16 -3.98 -2.58
N PHE A 71 7.80 -3.65 -3.82
CA PHE A 71 8.43 -4.21 -5.01
C PHE A 71 9.77 -3.55 -5.38
N GLU A 72 10.21 -2.51 -4.66
CA GLU A 72 11.60 -2.03 -4.69
C GLU A 72 12.55 -2.92 -3.87
N ASP A 73 12.02 -3.92 -3.11
CA ASP A 73 12.87 -4.85 -2.36
C ASP A 73 13.66 -5.74 -3.32
N GLU A 74 14.98 -5.56 -3.36
CA GLU A 74 15.89 -6.28 -4.26
C GLU A 74 15.87 -7.81 -4.09
N ARG A 75 15.31 -8.32 -2.98
CA ARG A 75 15.12 -9.76 -2.75
C ARG A 75 14.00 -10.36 -3.58
N LEU A 76 13.09 -9.50 -4.11
CA LEU A 76 11.92 -9.91 -4.89
C LEU A 76 12.24 -10.01 -6.38
N ASP A 77 12.78 -11.14 -6.80
CA ASP A 77 12.93 -11.49 -8.22
C ASP A 77 11.85 -12.50 -8.60
N LEU A 78 10.69 -11.98 -9.03
CA LEU A 78 9.50 -12.80 -9.29
C LEU A 78 9.46 -13.38 -10.72
N GLU A 79 10.40 -13.04 -11.59
CA GLU A 79 10.48 -13.54 -12.98
C GLU A 79 9.13 -13.61 -13.71
N ARG A 80 8.21 -12.67 -13.41
CA ARG A 80 6.82 -12.62 -13.88
C ARG A 80 5.87 -13.70 -13.36
N ASP A 81 6.32 -14.56 -12.47
CA ASP A 81 5.46 -15.52 -11.76
C ASP A 81 4.95 -14.89 -10.44
N TYR A 82 3.96 -14.04 -10.55
CA TYR A 82 3.39 -13.31 -9.41
C TYR A 82 2.48 -14.17 -8.53
N ASP A 83 2.07 -15.36 -8.99
CA ASP A 83 1.24 -16.28 -8.21
C ASP A 83 1.99 -16.85 -7.01
N GLN A 84 3.32 -16.90 -7.06
CA GLN A 84 4.17 -17.26 -5.92
C GLN A 84 3.89 -16.41 -4.67
N ILE A 85 3.41 -15.16 -4.82
CA ILE A 85 3.02 -14.29 -3.70
C ILE A 85 1.88 -14.95 -2.90
N PHE A 86 0.84 -15.36 -3.60
CA PHE A 86 -0.35 -15.96 -2.97
C PHE A 86 -0.09 -17.37 -2.47
N ASP A 87 0.73 -18.13 -3.17
CA ASP A 87 1.14 -19.46 -2.72
C ASP A 87 1.96 -19.38 -1.43
N ALA A 88 2.89 -18.42 -1.34
CA ALA A 88 3.65 -18.18 -0.11
C ALA A 88 2.75 -17.79 1.07
N TYR A 89 1.75 -16.94 0.81
CA TYR A 89 0.80 -16.53 1.83
C TYR A 89 -0.09 -17.70 2.30
N ARG A 90 -0.65 -18.49 1.37
CA ARG A 90 -1.48 -19.67 1.70
C ARG A 90 -0.71 -20.70 2.52
N GLU A 91 0.57 -20.91 2.23
CA GLU A 91 1.40 -21.82 3.02
C GLU A 91 1.69 -21.32 4.45
N LEU A 92 1.71 -20.00 4.66
CA LEU A 92 1.85 -19.41 6.00
C LEU A 92 0.54 -19.42 6.79
N TYR A 93 -0.57 -19.21 6.08
CA TYR A 93 -1.90 -19.01 6.66
C TYR A 93 -2.96 -19.83 5.92
N PRO A 94 -2.91 -21.19 6.03
CA PRO A 94 -3.80 -22.07 5.27
C PRO A 94 -5.30 -21.91 5.61
N ASP A 95 -5.60 -21.39 6.79
CA ASP A 95 -6.96 -21.16 7.25
C ASP A 95 -7.52 -19.78 6.87
N GLN A 96 -6.73 -18.93 6.18
CA GLN A 96 -7.16 -17.61 5.73
C GLN A 96 -7.66 -17.65 4.29
N GLU A 97 -8.88 -17.15 4.07
CA GLU A 97 -9.40 -16.96 2.72
C GLU A 97 -8.78 -15.70 2.10
N LEU A 98 -8.16 -15.82 0.92
CA LEU A 98 -7.52 -14.68 0.25
C LEU A 98 -8.51 -13.56 -0.09
N ALA A 99 -9.79 -13.88 -0.27
CA ALA A 99 -10.83 -12.88 -0.51
C ALA A 99 -10.97 -11.86 0.64
N ASP A 100 -10.62 -12.28 1.87
CA ASP A 100 -10.68 -11.46 3.07
C ASP A 100 -9.35 -10.78 3.42
N VAL A 101 -8.32 -10.97 2.61
CA VAL A 101 -6.98 -10.41 2.83
C VAL A 101 -6.88 -9.03 2.20
N TYR A 102 -6.35 -8.09 2.94
CA TYR A 102 -6.01 -6.74 2.48
C TYR A 102 -4.63 -6.75 1.82
N LEU A 103 -4.58 -6.43 0.53
CA LEU A 103 -3.36 -6.46 -0.27
C LEU A 103 -2.79 -5.05 -0.39
N PHE A 104 -1.60 -4.85 0.13
CA PHE A 104 -0.86 -3.59 0.07
C PHE A 104 0.40 -3.80 -0.78
N PHE A 105 0.40 -3.25 -1.98
CA PHE A 105 1.49 -3.37 -2.95
C PHE A 105 2.14 -2.01 -3.18
N ASP A 106 3.31 -1.84 -2.56
CA ASP A 106 4.08 -0.60 -2.61
C ASP A 106 5.00 -0.60 -3.84
N GLU A 107 5.08 0.55 -4.54
CA GLU A 107 5.86 0.76 -5.76
C GLU A 107 5.54 -0.28 -6.86
N ILE A 108 4.24 -0.45 -7.15
CA ILE A 108 3.72 -1.50 -8.05
C ILE A 108 4.31 -1.44 -9.47
N GLN A 109 4.75 -0.26 -9.94
CA GLN A 109 5.32 -0.08 -11.27
C GLN A 109 6.64 -0.84 -11.48
N GLU A 110 7.27 -1.34 -10.42
CA GLU A 110 8.45 -2.19 -10.52
C GLU A 110 8.12 -3.57 -11.12
N LEU A 111 6.85 -3.98 -11.12
CA LEU A 111 6.41 -5.21 -11.75
C LEU A 111 6.09 -5.01 -13.24
N ALA A 112 6.62 -5.86 -14.10
CA ALA A 112 6.28 -5.85 -15.51
C ALA A 112 4.80 -6.27 -15.73
N ASN A 113 4.04 -5.50 -16.52
CA ASN A 113 2.61 -5.74 -16.78
C ASN A 113 1.74 -5.81 -15.51
N TRP A 114 2.10 -5.01 -14.51
CA TRP A 114 1.41 -4.98 -13.21
C TRP A 114 -0.11 -4.75 -13.34
N GLU A 115 -0.56 -3.99 -14.35
CA GLU A 115 -1.98 -3.67 -14.53
C GLU A 115 -2.80 -4.92 -14.84
N LYS A 116 -2.25 -5.84 -15.66
CA LYS A 116 -2.89 -7.12 -15.97
C LYS A 116 -2.94 -8.02 -14.74
N PHE A 117 -1.85 -8.03 -13.96
CA PHE A 117 -1.77 -8.75 -12.71
C PHE A 117 -2.82 -8.23 -11.71
N ILE A 118 -2.84 -6.94 -11.43
CA ILE A 118 -3.77 -6.33 -10.49
C ILE A 118 -5.23 -6.50 -10.91
N ARG A 119 -5.54 -6.39 -12.21
CA ARG A 119 -6.89 -6.66 -12.70
C ARG A 119 -7.31 -8.09 -12.41
N ARG A 120 -6.46 -9.07 -12.70
CA ARG A 120 -6.72 -10.47 -12.39
C ARG A 120 -6.89 -10.69 -10.88
N VAL A 121 -6.02 -10.12 -10.07
CA VAL A 121 -6.11 -10.20 -8.60
C VAL A 121 -7.44 -9.65 -8.10
N SER A 122 -7.86 -8.49 -8.60
CA SER A 122 -9.15 -7.88 -8.26
C SER A 122 -10.34 -8.72 -8.71
N ASP A 123 -10.24 -9.43 -9.83
CA ASP A 123 -11.33 -10.24 -10.37
C ASP A 123 -11.44 -11.61 -9.65
N THR A 124 -10.32 -12.18 -9.16
CA THR A 124 -10.27 -13.59 -8.76
C THR A 124 -9.73 -13.87 -7.35
N ILE A 125 -9.12 -12.89 -6.68
CA ILE A 125 -8.41 -13.12 -5.41
C ILE A 125 -8.99 -12.27 -4.29
N SER A 126 -8.84 -10.95 -4.34
CA SER A 126 -9.35 -10.04 -3.32
C SER A 126 -9.79 -8.72 -3.93
N LYS A 127 -10.80 -8.09 -3.29
CA LYS A 127 -11.27 -6.73 -3.61
C LYS A 127 -10.53 -5.65 -2.81
N HIS A 128 -9.87 -6.03 -1.73
CA HIS A 128 -9.19 -5.11 -0.81
C HIS A 128 -7.76 -4.85 -1.27
N ILE A 129 -7.60 -4.01 -2.30
CA ILE A 129 -6.30 -3.77 -2.95
C ILE A 129 -5.90 -2.31 -2.82
N PHE A 130 -4.72 -2.08 -2.25
CA PHE A 130 -4.11 -0.77 -2.04
C PHE A 130 -2.75 -0.76 -2.75
N LEU A 131 -2.57 0.18 -3.66
CA LEU A 131 -1.36 0.31 -4.48
C LEU A 131 -0.69 1.64 -4.24
N THR A 132 0.64 1.68 -4.32
CA THR A 132 1.36 2.94 -4.52
C THR A 132 2.20 2.91 -5.77
N GLY A 133 2.57 4.08 -6.22
CA GLY A 133 3.58 4.26 -7.25
C GLY A 133 4.11 5.69 -7.30
N SER A 134 5.39 5.82 -7.70
CA SER A 134 6.11 7.09 -7.68
C SER A 134 5.91 7.93 -8.95
N ASN A 135 5.42 7.34 -10.01
CA ASN A 135 5.21 8.04 -11.28
C ASN A 135 3.73 8.35 -11.51
N ALA A 136 3.30 9.52 -11.05
CA ALA A 136 1.90 9.96 -11.18
C ALA A 136 1.39 9.96 -12.64
N ARG A 137 2.27 10.17 -13.64
CA ARG A 137 1.89 10.15 -15.05
C ARG A 137 1.62 8.74 -15.57
N LEU A 138 2.48 7.79 -15.21
CA LEU A 138 2.32 6.39 -15.58
C LEU A 138 1.07 5.82 -14.92
N LEU A 139 0.96 5.96 -13.62
CA LEU A 139 -0.18 5.44 -12.85
C LEU A 139 -1.50 6.08 -13.27
N SER A 140 -1.57 7.39 -13.50
CA SER A 140 -2.82 8.06 -13.91
C SER A 140 -3.29 7.60 -15.29
N ARG A 141 -2.38 7.42 -16.24
CA ARG A 141 -2.71 7.04 -17.62
C ARG A 141 -3.03 5.55 -17.76
N GLU A 142 -2.26 4.70 -17.10
CA GLU A 142 -2.41 3.24 -17.10
C GLU A 142 -3.60 2.80 -16.26
N ILE A 143 -3.81 3.41 -15.10
CA ILE A 143 -5.01 3.19 -14.28
C ILE A 143 -6.27 3.60 -15.04
N SER A 144 -6.26 4.76 -15.72
CA SER A 144 -7.44 5.23 -16.45
C SER A 144 -7.78 4.36 -17.65
N THR A 145 -6.80 3.66 -18.24
CA THR A 145 -7.01 2.79 -19.40
C THR A 145 -7.23 1.33 -19.04
N SER A 146 -6.40 0.77 -18.17
CA SER A 146 -6.39 -0.67 -17.86
C SER A 146 -7.28 -1.07 -16.70
N LEU A 147 -7.41 -0.18 -15.70
CA LEU A 147 -8.23 -0.39 -14.51
C LEU A 147 -9.52 0.44 -14.52
N ARG A 148 -9.97 0.84 -15.71
CA ARG A 148 -11.13 1.71 -15.94
C ARG A 148 -12.36 1.28 -15.15
N GLY A 149 -12.86 2.16 -14.26
CA GLY A 149 -14.03 1.91 -13.41
C GLY A 149 -13.78 1.00 -12.19
N ARG A 150 -12.57 0.44 -12.04
CA ARG A 150 -12.20 -0.48 -10.94
C ARG A 150 -11.30 0.15 -9.89
N SER A 151 -10.73 1.31 -10.16
CA SER A 151 -9.78 1.98 -9.26
C SER A 151 -10.20 3.40 -8.95
N LEU A 152 -9.77 3.86 -7.76
CA LEU A 152 -9.78 5.25 -7.34
C LEU A 152 -8.37 5.67 -7.00
N ALA A 153 -7.95 6.80 -7.54
CA ALA A 153 -6.64 7.39 -7.27
C ALA A 153 -6.77 8.51 -6.24
N PHE A 154 -5.90 8.47 -5.24
CA PHE A 154 -5.73 9.50 -4.21
C PHE A 154 -4.32 10.05 -4.32
N GLU A 155 -4.20 11.35 -4.44
CA GLU A 155 -2.89 11.98 -4.55
C GLU A 155 -2.38 12.42 -3.19
N ILE A 156 -1.16 11.96 -2.85
CA ILE A 156 -0.42 12.44 -1.69
C ILE A 156 0.61 13.47 -2.16
N LEU A 157 0.47 14.69 -1.67
CA LEU A 157 1.39 15.77 -1.93
C LEU A 157 2.53 15.77 -0.90
N PRO A 158 3.67 16.40 -1.19
CA PRO A 158 4.64 16.75 -0.16
C PRO A 158 3.94 17.46 1.00
N LEU A 159 4.52 17.37 2.20
CA LEU A 159 3.94 17.97 3.40
C LEU A 159 3.46 19.41 3.13
N SER A 160 2.21 19.71 3.50
CA SER A 160 1.72 21.08 3.58
C SER A 160 2.49 21.83 4.68
N PHE A 161 2.41 23.16 4.68
CA PHE A 161 3.09 23.94 5.71
C PHE A 161 2.57 23.61 7.12
N SER A 162 1.26 23.39 7.28
CA SER A 162 0.66 22.96 8.55
C SER A 162 1.16 21.58 8.99
N GLU A 163 1.14 20.58 8.10
CA GLU A 163 1.70 19.26 8.37
C GLU A 163 3.20 19.35 8.71
N TYR A 164 3.96 20.23 8.03
CA TYR A 164 5.38 20.43 8.32
C TYR A 164 5.60 21.00 9.73
N LEU A 165 4.79 21.96 10.16
CA LEU A 165 4.87 22.52 11.51
C LEU A 165 4.56 21.47 12.57
N GLU A 166 3.51 20.66 12.36
CA GLU A 166 3.19 19.53 13.23
C GLU A 166 4.31 18.49 13.28
N PHE A 167 4.94 18.21 12.11
CA PHE A 167 6.11 17.33 12.04
C PHE A 167 7.31 17.82 12.84
N LYS A 168 7.45 19.13 13.01
CA LYS A 168 8.53 19.77 13.75
C LYS A 168 8.17 20.06 15.22
N ASP A 169 6.96 19.68 15.67
CA ASP A 169 6.43 20.05 16.98
C ASP A 169 6.52 21.57 17.24
N ILE A 170 6.34 22.38 16.16
CA ILE A 170 6.36 23.84 16.22
C ILE A 170 4.92 24.30 16.26
N ASP A 171 4.50 24.89 17.38
CA ASP A 171 3.19 25.53 17.47
C ASP A 171 3.10 26.70 16.48
N ALA A 172 2.05 26.70 15.67
CA ALA A 172 1.80 27.76 14.69
C ALA A 172 1.51 29.12 15.35
N ASP A 173 1.21 29.13 16.65
CA ASP A 173 0.83 30.34 17.42
C ASP A 173 2.02 31.18 17.90
N ASP A 174 3.25 30.76 17.73
CA ASP A 174 4.42 31.52 18.24
C ASP A 174 4.84 32.73 17.37
N ARG A 175 4.03 33.10 16.37
CA ARG A 175 4.28 34.24 15.47
C ARG A 175 3.41 35.49 15.69
N SER A 176 2.68 35.59 16.82
CA SER A 176 1.88 36.77 17.11
C SER A 176 2.46 37.66 18.21
N SER A 177 3.75 37.55 18.51
CA SER A 177 4.43 38.42 19.50
C SER A 177 5.79 38.92 18.96
N SER A 178 5.76 39.88 18.06
CA SER A 178 6.89 40.80 17.83
C SER A 178 6.43 42.01 17.02
#